data_b57b1ee551836160d8f294fb7cc8d8ee
#
_entry.id   b57b1ee551836160d8f294fb7cc8d8ee
#
_cell.length_a   1.000
_cell.length_b   1.000
_cell.length_c   1.000
_cell.angle_alpha   90.00
_cell.angle_beta   90.00
_cell.angle_gamma   90.00
#
_symmetry.space_group_name_H-M   'P 1'
#
loop_
_entity.id
_entity.type
_entity.pdbx_description
1 polymer ?
#
loop_
_entity_poly.entity_id
_entity_poly.type
_entity_poly.pdbx_seq_one_letter_code
_entity_poly.pdbx_strand_id
1 'polypeptide(L)'
;MRNAARTILILTLLVATSAAGQQETPAEEPSIILPPELARVLRDYETAWSKKDAAALAGLFAEDGFVLPNGMPPIRGRAAIQKYYTGHGGALVLRAIAYATEGGVGYIIGGYNETTNKPDIGKFTLTLRKGADGRWLIMSDMDSPNRRR
;
A
#
# COMPACT_ATOMS: atom_id res chain seq x y z
N MET A 1 27.67 43.57 69.83
CA MET A 1 27.52 42.14 69.51
C MET A 1 26.65 42.09 68.23
N ARG A 2 27.28 41.81 67.09
CA ARG A 2 26.63 41.91 65.78
C ARG A 2 26.46 40.50 65.22
N ASN A 3 25.23 39.99 65.16
CA ASN A 3 24.88 38.69 64.56
C ASN A 3 24.75 38.89 63.04
N ALA A 4 25.62 38.26 62.28
CA ALA A 4 25.54 38.19 60.82
C ALA A 4 24.70 36.94 60.47
N ALA A 5 23.50 37.14 59.93
CA ALA A 5 22.70 36.11 59.34
C ALA A 5 23.25 35.77 57.95
N ARG A 6 23.70 34.50 57.75
CA ARG A 6 24.10 33.94 56.44
C ARG A 6 22.84 33.44 55.71
N THR A 7 22.43 34.15 54.69
CA THR A 7 21.40 33.69 53.76
C THR A 7 22.00 32.71 52.77
N ILE A 8 21.58 31.44 52.84
CA ILE A 8 21.94 30.38 51.86
C ILE A 8 20.96 30.47 50.71
N LEU A 9 21.42 30.87 49.55
CA LEU A 9 20.64 30.86 48.30
C LEU A 9 20.74 29.46 47.68
N ILE A 10 19.65 28.67 47.77
CA ILE A 10 19.53 27.37 47.11
C ILE A 10 19.10 27.64 45.67
N LEU A 11 20.03 27.46 44.73
CA LEU A 11 19.76 27.52 43.30
C LEU A 11 19.21 26.16 42.82
N THR A 12 17.90 26.05 42.68
CA THR A 12 17.24 24.85 42.13
C THR A 12 17.45 24.83 40.60
N LEU A 13 18.29 23.92 40.11
CA LEU A 13 18.51 23.68 38.70
C LEU A 13 17.33 22.84 38.15
N LEU A 14 16.43 23.48 37.39
CA LEU A 14 15.35 22.79 36.70
C LEU A 14 15.94 22.10 35.46
N VAL A 15 16.15 20.79 35.53
CA VAL A 15 16.52 19.97 34.36
C VAL A 15 15.23 19.72 33.57
N ALA A 16 15.04 20.44 32.48
CA ALA A 16 14.00 20.16 31.51
C ALA A 16 14.41 18.91 30.69
N THR A 17 13.90 17.75 31.06
CA THR A 17 13.99 16.54 30.23
C THR A 17 13.05 16.71 29.04
N SER A 18 13.62 17.05 27.88
CA SER A 18 12.91 16.98 26.60
C SER A 18 12.64 15.51 26.30
N ALA A 19 11.42 15.05 26.58
CA ALA A 19 10.92 13.78 26.04
C ALA A 19 10.78 13.96 24.53
N ALA A 20 11.82 13.57 23.77
CA ALA A 20 11.69 13.35 22.34
C ALA A 20 10.68 12.23 22.17
N GLY A 21 9.44 12.57 21.78
CA GLY A 21 8.41 11.61 21.47
C GLY A 21 8.92 10.70 20.37
N GLN A 22 9.26 9.47 20.71
CA GLN A 22 9.49 8.41 19.73
C GLN A 22 8.14 8.19 19.07
N GLN A 23 8.01 8.64 17.84
CA GLN A 23 6.85 8.37 17.02
C GLN A 23 6.93 6.87 16.67
N GLU A 24 6.18 6.05 17.41
CA GLU A 24 6.08 4.62 17.13
C GLU A 24 5.64 4.45 15.67
N THR A 25 6.39 3.66 14.92
CA THR A 25 5.98 3.26 13.58
C THR A 25 4.72 2.40 13.77
N PRO A 26 3.58 2.74 13.12
CA PRO A 26 2.39 1.92 13.22
C PRO A 26 2.71 0.46 12.89
N ALA A 27 2.18 -0.47 13.69
CA ALA A 27 2.30 -1.88 13.42
C ALA A 27 1.69 -2.19 12.05
N GLU A 28 2.29 -3.15 11.34
CA GLU A 28 1.77 -3.58 10.05
C GLU A 28 0.44 -4.33 10.26
N GLU A 29 -0.59 -3.96 9.48
CA GLU A 29 -1.88 -4.63 9.52
C GLU A 29 -1.75 -6.12 9.13
N PRO A 30 -2.41 -7.04 9.83
CA PRO A 30 -2.32 -8.46 9.53
C PRO A 30 -2.92 -8.79 8.16
N SER A 31 -2.36 -9.81 7.50
CA SER A 31 -2.92 -10.34 6.25
C SER A 31 -4.23 -11.09 6.50
N ILE A 32 -5.15 -10.99 5.54
CA ILE A 32 -6.40 -11.75 5.53
C ILE A 32 -6.41 -12.75 4.36
N ILE A 33 -7.25 -13.79 4.48
CA ILE A 33 -7.49 -14.75 3.40
C ILE A 33 -8.65 -14.23 2.55
N LEU A 34 -8.40 -14.07 1.26
CA LEU A 34 -9.43 -13.70 0.28
C LEU A 34 -10.24 -14.93 -0.18
N PRO A 35 -11.51 -14.73 -0.56
CA PRO A 35 -12.24 -15.72 -1.36
C PRO A 35 -11.45 -16.08 -2.63
N PRO A 36 -11.56 -17.34 -3.13
CA PRO A 36 -10.75 -17.83 -4.24
C PRO A 36 -10.79 -16.96 -5.50
N GLU A 37 -11.96 -16.41 -5.84
CA GLU A 37 -12.15 -15.54 -7.00
C GLU A 37 -11.47 -14.18 -6.88
N LEU A 38 -11.33 -13.64 -5.67
CA LEU A 38 -10.59 -12.40 -5.41
C LEU A 38 -9.08 -12.69 -5.28
N ALA A 39 -8.72 -13.79 -4.61
CA ALA A 39 -7.33 -14.22 -4.50
C ALA A 39 -6.71 -14.47 -5.88
N ARG A 40 -7.51 -14.92 -6.87
CA ARG A 40 -7.08 -15.05 -8.26
C ARG A 40 -6.61 -13.72 -8.84
N VAL A 41 -7.28 -12.61 -8.55
CA VAL A 41 -6.91 -11.29 -9.09
C VAL A 41 -5.48 -10.94 -8.69
N LEU A 42 -5.13 -11.14 -7.41
CA LEU A 42 -3.76 -10.86 -6.93
C LEU A 42 -2.73 -11.84 -7.53
N ARG A 43 -3.02 -13.14 -7.56
CA ARG A 43 -2.11 -14.14 -8.14
C ARG A 43 -1.84 -13.91 -9.64
N ASP A 44 -2.89 -13.60 -10.40
CA ASP A 44 -2.75 -13.33 -11.84
C ASP A 44 -1.93 -12.06 -12.07
N TYR A 45 -2.12 -11.04 -11.21
CA TYR A 45 -1.33 -9.80 -11.25
C TYR A 45 0.15 -10.09 -10.97
N GLU A 46 0.47 -10.77 -9.86
CA GLU A 46 1.84 -11.18 -9.51
C GLU A 46 2.49 -11.98 -10.65
N THR A 47 1.74 -12.91 -11.24
CA THR A 47 2.21 -13.75 -12.34
C THR A 47 2.54 -12.94 -13.57
N ALA A 48 1.65 -12.05 -14.01
CA ALA A 48 1.87 -11.20 -15.17
C ALA A 48 3.02 -10.21 -14.94
N TRP A 49 3.09 -9.62 -13.75
CA TRP A 49 4.15 -8.71 -13.36
C TRP A 49 5.52 -9.39 -13.34
N SER A 50 5.64 -10.56 -12.71
CA SER A 50 6.91 -11.31 -12.65
C SER A 50 7.44 -11.72 -14.01
N LYS A 51 6.54 -11.99 -14.96
CA LYS A 51 6.87 -12.33 -16.35
C LYS A 51 7.09 -11.11 -17.23
N LYS A 52 6.86 -9.90 -16.73
CA LYS A 52 6.86 -8.66 -17.51
C LYS A 52 5.86 -8.70 -18.69
N ASP A 53 4.76 -9.43 -18.49
CA ASP A 53 3.72 -9.59 -19.51
C ASP A 53 2.69 -8.46 -19.39
N ALA A 54 2.99 -7.35 -20.04
CA ALA A 54 2.13 -6.16 -20.03
C ALA A 54 0.74 -6.43 -20.64
N ALA A 55 0.64 -7.36 -21.60
CA ALA A 55 -0.64 -7.71 -22.24
C ALA A 55 -1.51 -8.51 -21.26
N ALA A 56 -0.95 -9.52 -20.59
CA ALA A 56 -1.65 -10.28 -19.56
C ALA A 56 -2.07 -9.36 -18.40
N LEU A 57 -1.19 -8.45 -17.97
CA LEU A 57 -1.48 -7.50 -16.90
C LEU A 57 -2.65 -6.58 -17.28
N ALA A 58 -2.63 -5.97 -18.47
CA ALA A 58 -3.72 -5.14 -18.96
C ALA A 58 -5.03 -5.92 -19.11
N GLY A 59 -4.95 -7.22 -19.44
CA GLY A 59 -6.10 -8.13 -19.51
C GLY A 59 -6.84 -8.36 -18.19
N LEU A 60 -6.21 -8.07 -17.04
CA LEU A 60 -6.83 -8.14 -15.72
C LEU A 60 -7.76 -6.95 -15.46
N PHE A 61 -7.62 -5.86 -16.20
CA PHE A 61 -8.42 -4.66 -16.05
C PHE A 61 -9.72 -4.74 -16.84
N ALA A 62 -10.74 -4.02 -16.37
CA ALA A 62 -11.90 -3.70 -17.19
C ALA A 62 -11.47 -2.91 -18.43
N GLU A 63 -12.26 -2.95 -19.52
CA GLU A 63 -11.94 -2.27 -20.79
C GLU A 63 -11.64 -0.79 -20.59
N ASP A 64 -12.45 -0.15 -19.75
CA ASP A 64 -12.39 1.26 -19.37
C ASP A 64 -11.66 1.49 -18.03
N GLY A 65 -10.91 0.49 -17.54
CA GLY A 65 -10.22 0.54 -16.26
C GLY A 65 -9.09 1.56 -16.20
N PHE A 66 -8.60 1.79 -14.98
CA PHE A 66 -7.60 2.82 -14.69
C PHE A 66 -6.40 2.25 -13.94
N VAL A 67 -5.22 2.76 -14.26
CA VAL A 67 -4.06 2.78 -13.37
C VAL A 67 -3.84 4.21 -12.88
N LEU A 68 -3.63 4.36 -11.59
CA LEU A 68 -3.44 5.65 -10.90
C LEU A 68 -2.03 5.71 -10.31
N PRO A 69 -1.00 5.89 -11.15
CA PRO A 69 0.38 5.80 -10.69
C PRO A 69 0.73 6.98 -9.79
N ASN A 70 1.59 6.74 -8.80
CA ASN A 70 2.06 7.82 -7.94
C ASN A 70 2.80 8.90 -8.73
N GLY A 71 2.38 10.16 -8.56
CA GLY A 71 3.01 11.32 -9.21
C GLY A 71 2.75 11.47 -10.71
N MET A 72 1.85 10.69 -11.29
CA MET A 72 1.48 10.75 -12.72
C MET A 72 -0.04 10.94 -12.91
N PRO A 73 -0.48 11.49 -14.06
CA PRO A 73 -1.89 11.51 -14.41
C PRO A 73 -2.48 10.09 -14.52
N PRO A 74 -3.81 9.94 -14.33
CA PRO A 74 -4.49 8.67 -14.54
C PRO A 74 -4.29 8.11 -15.96
N ILE A 75 -4.10 6.80 -16.05
CA ILE A 75 -3.96 6.06 -17.31
C ILE A 75 -5.23 5.24 -17.48
N ARG A 76 -5.95 5.42 -18.57
CA ARG A 76 -7.26 4.80 -18.79
C ARG A 76 -7.28 3.89 -20.00
N GLY A 77 -7.91 2.73 -19.83
CA GLY A 77 -8.19 1.74 -20.86
C GLY A 77 -7.04 0.78 -21.11
N ARG A 78 -7.37 -0.48 -21.48
CA ARG A 78 -6.41 -1.58 -21.59
C ARG A 78 -5.22 -1.27 -22.49
N ALA A 79 -5.42 -0.63 -23.64
CA ALA A 79 -4.33 -0.32 -24.55
C ALA A 79 -3.30 0.64 -23.95
N ALA A 80 -3.77 1.69 -23.25
CA ALA A 80 -2.89 2.64 -22.55
C ALA A 80 -2.20 1.98 -21.35
N ILE A 81 -2.92 1.13 -20.61
CA ILE A 81 -2.40 0.36 -19.47
C ILE A 81 -1.30 -0.61 -19.94
N GLN A 82 -1.53 -1.34 -21.03
CA GLN A 82 -0.52 -2.21 -21.63
C GLN A 82 0.75 -1.44 -22.01
N LYS A 83 0.57 -0.31 -22.68
CA LYS A 83 1.70 0.56 -23.05
C LYS A 83 2.47 1.04 -21.82
N TYR A 84 1.77 1.44 -20.78
CA TYR A 84 2.38 1.88 -19.52
C TYR A 84 3.22 0.78 -18.86
N TYR A 85 2.70 -0.45 -18.79
CA TYR A 85 3.39 -1.56 -18.16
C TYR A 85 4.48 -2.21 -19.05
N THR A 86 4.59 -1.83 -20.31
CA THR A 86 5.64 -2.37 -21.19
C THR A 86 7.03 -2.07 -20.62
N GLY A 87 7.80 -3.12 -20.38
CA GLY A 87 9.14 -3.03 -19.78
C GLY A 87 9.15 -2.99 -18.24
N HIS A 88 7.98 -2.89 -17.58
CA HIS A 88 7.85 -2.97 -16.13
C HIS A 88 7.65 -4.42 -15.67
N GLY A 89 8.10 -4.72 -14.47
CA GLY A 89 7.93 -6.03 -13.85
C GLY A 89 9.13 -6.43 -13.01
N GLY A 90 9.01 -7.55 -12.31
CA GLY A 90 10.01 -8.06 -11.40
C GLY A 90 9.41 -8.90 -10.29
N ALA A 91 10.11 -9.05 -9.18
CA ALA A 91 9.59 -9.71 -8.01
C ALA A 91 8.45 -8.87 -7.42
N LEU A 92 7.35 -9.52 -7.09
CA LEU A 92 6.18 -8.89 -6.47
C LEU A 92 5.44 -9.90 -5.62
N VAL A 93 5.14 -9.52 -4.40
CA VAL A 93 4.28 -10.23 -3.46
C VAL A 93 3.19 -9.28 -3.00
N LEU A 94 1.94 -9.63 -3.25
CA LEU A 94 0.76 -8.89 -2.84
C LEU A 94 0.09 -9.59 -1.68
N ARG A 95 -0.25 -8.85 -0.64
CA ARG A 95 -1.06 -9.37 0.46
C ARG A 95 -2.30 -8.52 0.67
N ALA A 96 -3.42 -9.17 0.95
CA ALA A 96 -4.65 -8.47 1.29
C ALA A 96 -4.71 -8.11 2.77
N ILE A 97 -5.21 -6.92 3.07
CA ILE A 97 -5.47 -6.41 4.42
C ILE A 97 -6.97 -6.32 4.65
N ALA A 98 -7.72 -5.90 3.65
CA ALA A 98 -9.17 -5.79 3.71
C ALA A 98 -9.79 -6.00 2.33
N TYR A 99 -11.04 -6.45 2.29
CA TYR A 99 -11.87 -6.47 1.09
C TYR A 99 -13.35 -6.34 1.45
N ALA A 100 -14.13 -5.92 0.49
CA ALA A 100 -15.57 -6.11 0.49
C ALA A 100 -16.09 -6.24 -0.94
N THR A 101 -17.24 -6.90 -1.10
CA THR A 101 -17.96 -7.00 -2.36
C THR A 101 -19.45 -6.83 -2.12
N GLU A 102 -20.11 -6.13 -3.03
CA GLU A 102 -21.56 -6.03 -3.06
C GLU A 102 -22.04 -6.09 -4.51
N GLY A 103 -22.89 -7.09 -4.84
CA GLY A 103 -23.30 -7.32 -6.20
C GLY A 103 -22.11 -7.53 -7.15
N GLY A 104 -21.97 -6.64 -8.13
CA GLY A 104 -20.92 -6.70 -9.15
C GLY A 104 -19.74 -5.77 -8.91
N VAL A 105 -19.61 -5.15 -7.73
CA VAL A 105 -18.52 -4.24 -7.38
C VAL A 105 -17.84 -4.68 -6.10
N GLY A 106 -16.58 -4.26 -5.92
CA GLY A 106 -15.81 -4.57 -4.72
C GLY A 106 -14.49 -3.84 -4.67
N TYR A 107 -13.74 -4.10 -3.59
CA TYR A 107 -12.39 -3.59 -3.43
C TYR A 107 -11.49 -4.60 -2.72
N ILE A 108 -10.20 -4.46 -2.93
CA ILE A 108 -9.14 -5.07 -2.12
C ILE A 108 -8.19 -3.95 -1.69
N ILE A 109 -7.91 -3.87 -0.39
CA ILE A 109 -6.84 -3.05 0.17
C ILE A 109 -5.71 -3.99 0.56
N GLY A 110 -4.47 -3.63 0.24
CA GLY A 110 -3.35 -4.48 0.53
C GLY A 110 -2.01 -3.77 0.64
N GLY A 111 -1.01 -4.55 1.00
CA GLY A 111 0.38 -4.20 0.98
C GLY A 111 1.15 -4.98 -0.08
N TYR A 112 2.31 -4.48 -0.47
CA TYR A 112 3.18 -5.16 -1.41
C TYR A 112 4.64 -5.13 -0.99
N ASN A 113 5.35 -6.18 -1.41
CA ASN A 113 6.80 -6.32 -1.25
C ASN A 113 7.39 -7.04 -2.47
N GLU A 114 8.71 -7.12 -2.54
CA GLU A 114 9.44 -7.94 -3.52
C GLU A 114 9.72 -9.35 -3.01
N THR A 115 9.60 -9.58 -1.69
CA THR A 115 9.85 -10.88 -1.04
C THR A 115 8.84 -11.15 0.06
N THR A 116 8.58 -12.44 0.33
CA THR A 116 7.76 -12.88 1.46
C THR A 116 8.45 -12.60 2.81
N ASN A 117 7.68 -12.48 3.87
CA ASN A 117 8.17 -12.35 5.26
C ASN A 117 9.04 -11.10 5.50
N LYS A 118 8.83 -10.05 4.73
CA LYS A 118 9.41 -8.72 4.94
C LYS A 118 8.28 -7.69 5.11
N PRO A 119 8.53 -6.58 5.82
CA PRO A 119 7.57 -5.49 5.90
C PRO A 119 7.23 -4.94 4.52
N ASP A 120 5.98 -4.50 4.33
CA ASP A 120 5.54 -3.91 3.08
C ASP A 120 6.37 -2.69 2.70
N ILE A 121 6.78 -2.65 1.44
CA ILE A 121 7.45 -1.48 0.86
C ILE A 121 6.46 -0.49 0.27
N GLY A 122 5.18 -0.87 0.21
CA GLY A 122 4.09 -0.02 -0.24
C GLY A 122 2.73 -0.62 0.04
N LYS A 123 1.70 0.10 -0.32
CA LYS A 123 0.30 -0.28 -0.18
C LYS A 123 -0.44 0.00 -1.46
N PHE A 124 -1.55 -0.73 -1.67
CA PHE A 124 -2.41 -0.56 -2.84
C PHE A 124 -3.89 -0.63 -2.48
N THR A 125 -4.71 -0.13 -3.36
CA THR A 125 -6.13 -0.40 -3.41
C THR A 125 -6.55 -0.73 -4.82
N LEU A 126 -7.26 -1.86 -4.99
CA LEU A 126 -7.94 -2.21 -6.22
C LEU A 126 -9.42 -1.99 -6.05
N THR A 127 -10.05 -1.24 -6.96
CA THR A 127 -11.50 -1.32 -7.15
C THR A 127 -11.80 -2.38 -8.19
N LEU A 128 -12.81 -3.18 -7.95
CA LEU A 128 -13.15 -4.35 -8.76
C LEU A 128 -14.55 -4.23 -9.33
N ARG A 129 -14.75 -4.79 -10.53
CA ARG A 129 -16.04 -4.93 -11.18
C ARG A 129 -16.14 -6.32 -11.80
N LYS A 130 -17.29 -7.00 -11.62
CA LYS A 130 -17.55 -8.26 -12.33
C LYS A 130 -17.79 -7.99 -13.80
N GLY A 131 -17.07 -8.73 -14.65
CA GLY A 131 -17.32 -8.80 -16.08
C GLY A 131 -18.57 -9.60 -16.41
N ALA A 132 -18.99 -9.57 -17.67
CA ALA A 132 -20.14 -10.33 -18.16
C ALA A 132 -19.98 -11.85 -17.99
N ASP A 133 -18.73 -12.35 -17.97
CA ASP A 133 -18.37 -13.74 -17.73
C ASP A 133 -18.31 -14.11 -16.24
N GLY A 134 -18.67 -13.18 -15.34
CA GLY A 134 -18.64 -13.36 -13.89
C GLY A 134 -17.27 -13.23 -13.25
N ARG A 135 -16.20 -13.00 -14.01
CA ARG A 135 -14.85 -12.80 -13.48
C ARG A 135 -14.69 -11.40 -12.92
N TRP A 136 -13.99 -11.29 -11.80
CA TRP A 136 -13.58 -10.01 -11.24
C TRP A 136 -12.47 -9.39 -12.09
N LEU A 137 -12.68 -8.16 -12.53
CA LEU A 137 -11.73 -7.33 -13.27
C LEU A 137 -11.37 -6.10 -12.43
N ILE A 138 -10.16 -5.61 -12.61
CA ILE A 138 -9.68 -4.39 -11.96
C ILE A 138 -10.30 -3.19 -12.67
N MET A 139 -11.08 -2.40 -11.94
CA MET A 139 -11.62 -1.12 -12.43
C MET A 139 -10.64 0.02 -12.18
N SER A 140 -9.97 0.01 -11.03
CA SER A 140 -8.86 0.93 -10.78
C SER A 140 -7.80 0.26 -9.90
N ASP A 141 -6.55 0.58 -10.17
CA ASP A 141 -5.38 0.21 -9.40
C ASP A 141 -4.65 1.48 -8.98
N MET A 142 -4.55 1.67 -7.68
CA MET A 142 -3.79 2.76 -7.08
C MET A 142 -2.81 2.20 -6.07
N ASP A 143 -1.54 2.49 -6.28
CA ASP A 143 -0.47 2.12 -5.35
C ASP A 143 0.30 3.33 -4.85
N SER A 144 0.96 3.15 -3.73
CA SER A 144 1.81 4.17 -3.15
C SER A 144 2.93 3.52 -2.33
N PRO A 145 4.19 3.82 -2.62
CA PRO A 145 5.31 3.33 -1.83
C PRO A 145 5.26 3.89 -0.40
N ASN A 146 5.74 3.10 0.55
CA ASN A 146 5.98 3.57 1.90
C ASN A 146 7.29 4.37 1.90
N ARG A 147 7.25 5.60 2.41
CA ARG A 147 8.48 6.38 2.57
C ARG A 147 9.36 5.68 3.59
N ARG A 148 10.56 5.28 3.20
CA ARG A 148 11.59 4.92 4.18
C ARG A 148 12.03 6.21 4.87
N ARG A 149 11.87 6.25 6.18
CA ARG A 149 12.43 7.31 7.03
C ARG A 149 13.90 7.02 7.31
#